data_7536d4a7182bfb3ebb60218f0bec8d3a
#
_entry.id   7536d4a7182bfb3ebb60218f0bec8d3a
#
_cell.length_a   1.000
_cell.length_b   1.000
_cell.length_c   1.000
_cell.angle_alpha   90.00
_cell.angle_beta   90.00
_cell.angle_gamma   90.00
#
_symmetry.space_group_name_H-M   'P 1'
#
loop_
_entity.id
_entity.type
_entity.pdbx_description
1 polymer ?
#
loop_
_entity_poly.entity_id
_entity_poly.type
_entity_poly.pdbx_seq_one_letter_code
_entity_poly.pdbx_strand_id
1 'polypeptide(L)'
;MKIIVLDRDGVINQDSSDYIKSAEEFIPIKGSINAIVRLSEAGFKVVVATNQSGLSRKYFGDDQLSEIHHLLCSMVEQAGGFIDGIFYCPHHPNEGCSCRKPKTGLLEQIENELSCKLYGSYFVGDSLKDIQTALAFGCKPILVRTGKGSITEQSISNTYDAFIPIHDDLANAVSSILGLRDDS
;
A
#
# COMPACT_ATOMS: atom_id res chain seq x y z
N MET A 1 -16.12 0.72 11.77
CA MET A 1 -14.85 1.45 11.53
C MET A 1 -14.45 1.15 10.09
N LYS A 2 -14.19 2.18 9.26
CA LYS A 2 -13.74 2.00 7.88
C LYS A 2 -12.21 1.96 7.87
N ILE A 3 -11.61 0.92 7.30
CA ILE A 3 -10.16 0.79 7.18
C ILE A 3 -9.80 0.55 5.72
N ILE A 4 -8.69 1.09 5.31
CA ILE A 4 -8.07 0.83 4.01
C ILE A 4 -6.60 0.52 4.20
N VAL A 5 -6.12 -0.50 3.49
CA VAL A 5 -4.71 -0.88 3.47
C VAL A 5 -4.11 -0.43 2.13
N LEU A 6 -2.98 0.22 2.18
CA LEU A 6 -2.24 0.69 1.01
C LEU A 6 -0.86 0.03 0.98
N ASP A 7 -0.41 -0.44 -0.17
CA ASP A 7 1.04 -0.63 -0.36
C ASP A 7 1.73 0.73 -0.45
N ARG A 8 3.03 0.78 -0.26
CA ARG A 8 3.83 2.01 -0.30
C ARG A 8 4.42 2.23 -1.69
N ASP A 9 5.38 1.41 -2.06
CA ASP A 9 6.14 1.55 -3.32
C ASP A 9 5.27 1.17 -4.52
N GLY A 10 5.14 2.05 -5.49
CA GLY A 10 4.26 1.88 -6.64
C GLY A 10 2.79 2.29 -6.42
N VAL A 11 2.39 2.60 -5.20
CA VAL A 11 1.04 3.08 -4.84
C VAL A 11 1.08 4.51 -4.30
N ILE A 12 1.86 4.75 -3.24
CA ILE A 12 1.99 6.07 -2.60
C ILE A 12 3.16 6.84 -3.21
N ASN A 13 4.31 6.18 -3.38
CA ASN A 13 5.51 6.74 -3.99
C ASN A 13 5.93 5.92 -5.22
N GLN A 14 6.75 6.54 -6.07
CA GLN A 14 7.35 5.88 -7.22
C GLN A 14 8.15 4.65 -6.76
N ASP A 15 7.98 3.53 -7.47
CA ASP A 15 8.77 2.31 -7.22
C ASP A 15 10.17 2.43 -7.87
N SER A 16 11.13 1.69 -7.32
CA SER A 16 12.49 1.63 -7.85
C SER A 16 13.01 0.19 -7.84
N SER A 17 13.65 -0.23 -8.94
CA SER A 17 14.37 -1.51 -9.00
C SER A 17 15.53 -1.57 -8.00
N ASP A 18 16.07 -0.40 -7.63
CA ASP A 18 17.21 -0.24 -6.71
C ASP A 18 16.79 0.05 -5.27
N TYR A 19 15.50 -0.13 -4.93
CA TYR A 19 14.89 0.23 -3.67
C TYR A 19 14.84 1.75 -3.42
N ILE A 20 14.01 2.16 -2.47
CA ILE A 20 14.02 3.52 -1.91
C ILE A 20 14.84 3.46 -0.62
N LYS A 21 16.05 4.01 -0.66
CA LYS A 21 17.07 3.82 0.37
C LYS A 21 17.21 5.01 1.33
N SER A 22 16.66 6.15 0.95
CA SER A 22 16.70 7.37 1.75
C SER A 22 15.48 8.25 1.54
N ALA A 23 15.29 9.24 2.40
CA ALA A 23 14.20 10.21 2.29
C ALA A 23 14.27 11.02 0.98
N GLU A 24 15.47 11.30 0.47
CA GLU A 24 15.68 12.03 -0.79
C GLU A 24 15.21 11.24 -2.01
N GLU A 25 15.25 9.90 -1.93
CA GLU A 25 14.76 9.01 -3.00
C GLU A 25 13.24 8.81 -2.95
N PHE A 26 12.58 9.24 -1.87
CA PHE A 26 11.14 9.11 -1.70
C PHE A 26 10.39 10.17 -2.50
N ILE A 27 9.84 9.78 -3.65
CA ILE A 27 9.09 10.66 -4.55
C ILE A 27 7.62 10.23 -4.57
N PRO A 28 6.70 10.99 -3.95
CA PRO A 28 5.27 10.67 -4.02
C PRO A 28 4.77 10.63 -5.45
N ILE A 29 3.88 9.68 -5.75
CA ILE A 29 3.12 9.68 -6.99
C ILE A 29 2.16 10.87 -6.95
N LYS A 30 2.04 11.56 -8.09
CA LYS A 30 1.16 12.74 -8.19
C LYS A 30 -0.24 12.41 -7.70
N GLY A 31 -0.74 13.19 -6.75
CA GLY A 31 -2.09 13.02 -6.18
C GLY A 31 -2.19 12.00 -5.05
N SER A 32 -1.16 11.17 -4.79
CA SER A 32 -1.23 10.12 -3.76
C SER A 32 -1.40 10.67 -2.34
N ILE A 33 -0.68 11.72 -1.99
CA ILE A 33 -0.80 12.36 -0.66
C ILE A 33 -2.22 12.91 -0.47
N ASN A 34 -2.73 13.64 -1.47
CA ASN A 34 -4.09 14.17 -1.42
C ASN A 34 -5.17 13.06 -1.38
N ALA A 35 -4.92 11.93 -2.03
CA ALA A 35 -5.80 10.77 -1.95
C ALA A 35 -5.89 10.23 -0.52
N ILE A 36 -4.77 10.17 0.21
CA ILE A 36 -4.73 9.78 1.63
C ILE A 36 -5.49 10.80 2.49
N VAL A 37 -5.32 12.10 2.23
CA VAL A 37 -6.09 13.15 2.92
C VAL A 37 -7.59 12.93 2.76
N ARG A 38 -8.07 12.74 1.52
CA ARG A 38 -9.49 12.49 1.22
C ARG A 38 -10.03 11.23 1.92
N LEU A 39 -9.23 10.18 2.03
CA LEU A 39 -9.60 8.98 2.80
C LEU A 39 -9.76 9.30 4.28
N SER A 40 -8.82 10.04 4.87
CA SER A 40 -8.87 10.47 6.27
C SER A 40 -10.11 11.33 6.54
N GLU A 41 -10.39 12.31 5.70
CA GLU A 41 -11.57 13.18 5.77
C GLU A 41 -12.90 12.39 5.67
N ALA A 42 -12.90 11.31 4.85
CA ALA A 42 -14.04 10.42 4.72
C ALA A 42 -14.18 9.39 5.89
N GLY A 43 -13.33 9.51 6.91
CA GLY A 43 -13.36 8.70 8.12
C GLY A 43 -12.76 7.29 7.96
N PHE A 44 -11.91 7.09 6.95
CA PHE A 44 -11.12 5.87 6.87
C PHE A 44 -9.91 5.96 7.79
N LYS A 45 -9.62 4.87 8.49
CA LYS A 45 -8.27 4.62 9.00
C LYS A 45 -7.39 4.16 7.85
N VAL A 46 -6.30 4.87 7.61
CA VAL A 46 -5.36 4.58 6.53
C VAL A 46 -4.15 3.86 7.10
N VAL A 47 -3.89 2.65 6.63
CA VAL A 47 -2.77 1.82 7.06
C VAL A 47 -1.90 1.47 5.86
N VAL A 48 -0.60 1.49 6.06
CA VAL A 48 0.37 1.08 5.04
C VAL A 48 0.92 -0.30 5.35
N ALA A 49 0.96 -1.20 4.36
CA ALA A 49 1.52 -2.55 4.48
C ALA A 49 2.51 -2.83 3.34
N THR A 50 3.82 -2.78 3.61
CA THR A 50 4.86 -2.79 2.59
C THR A 50 5.94 -3.85 2.82
N ASN A 51 6.47 -4.45 1.73
CA ASN A 51 7.62 -5.33 1.77
C ASN A 51 8.91 -4.52 1.61
N GLN A 52 9.82 -4.59 2.59
CA GLN A 52 11.06 -3.81 2.64
C GLN A 52 12.31 -4.69 2.78
N SER A 53 12.52 -5.59 1.82
CA SER A 53 13.67 -6.52 1.84
C SER A 53 15.03 -5.86 1.61
N GLY A 54 15.09 -4.58 1.31
CA GLY A 54 16.32 -3.80 1.29
C GLY A 54 17.04 -3.79 2.64
N LEU A 55 16.27 -3.88 3.75
CA LEU A 55 16.82 -4.04 5.11
C LEU A 55 17.64 -5.33 5.25
N SER A 56 17.05 -6.48 4.96
CA SER A 56 17.77 -7.76 5.04
C SER A 56 18.93 -7.86 4.05
N ARG A 57 18.87 -7.13 2.95
CA ARG A 57 19.94 -7.00 1.96
C ARG A 57 21.03 -6.00 2.36
N LYS A 58 20.82 -5.24 3.45
CA LYS A 58 21.72 -4.20 3.96
C LYS A 58 21.97 -3.07 2.95
N TYR A 59 20.99 -2.75 2.11
CA TYR A 59 21.05 -1.61 1.20
C TYR A 59 20.75 -0.30 1.93
N PHE A 60 19.99 -0.37 3.04
CA PHE A 60 19.73 0.70 3.99
C PHE A 60 19.44 0.07 5.37
N GLY A 61 19.48 0.86 6.43
CA GLY A 61 19.18 0.43 7.78
C GLY A 61 17.81 0.87 8.29
N ASP A 62 17.51 0.53 9.54
CA ASP A 62 16.24 0.89 10.18
C ASP A 62 16.08 2.41 10.31
N ASP A 63 17.17 3.16 10.52
CA ASP A 63 17.14 4.62 10.62
C ASP A 63 16.66 5.25 9.32
N GLN A 64 17.22 4.84 8.18
CA GLN A 64 16.81 5.34 6.86
C GLN A 64 15.34 4.99 6.55
N LEU A 65 14.90 3.77 6.88
CA LEU A 65 13.50 3.40 6.70
C LEU A 65 12.59 4.24 7.59
N SER A 66 12.99 4.49 8.83
CA SER A 66 12.26 5.34 9.77
C SER A 66 12.15 6.78 9.25
N GLU A 67 13.23 7.35 8.70
CA GLU A 67 13.21 8.67 8.06
C GLU A 67 12.24 8.74 6.88
N ILE A 68 12.24 7.73 6.00
CA ILE A 68 11.29 7.64 4.88
C ILE A 68 9.84 7.62 5.39
N HIS A 69 9.55 6.79 6.39
CA HIS A 69 8.20 6.69 6.96
C HIS A 69 7.79 7.97 7.67
N HIS A 70 8.72 8.63 8.39
CA HIS A 70 8.47 9.92 9.01
C HIS A 70 8.18 11.00 7.98
N LEU A 71 8.95 11.05 6.89
CA LEU A 71 8.70 11.97 5.78
C LEU A 71 7.31 11.77 5.19
N LEU A 72 6.91 10.53 4.90
CA LEU A 72 5.57 10.23 4.38
C LEU A 72 4.49 10.72 5.34
N CYS A 73 4.57 10.39 6.63
CA CYS A 73 3.60 10.85 7.64
C CYS A 73 3.54 12.38 7.70
N SER A 74 4.70 13.06 7.75
CA SER A 74 4.79 14.51 7.74
C SER A 74 4.12 15.16 6.52
N MET A 75 4.33 14.60 5.32
CA MET A 75 3.70 15.12 4.09
C MET A 75 2.18 14.99 4.15
N VAL A 76 1.67 13.87 4.64
CA VAL A 76 0.23 13.65 4.79
C VAL A 76 -0.37 14.57 5.85
N GLU A 77 0.28 14.72 7.01
CA GLU A 77 -0.17 15.60 8.11
C GLU A 77 -0.16 17.07 7.70
N GLN A 78 0.89 17.52 7.02
CA GLN A 78 0.95 18.91 6.49
C GLN A 78 -0.14 19.18 5.47
N ALA A 79 -0.60 18.17 4.74
CA ALA A 79 -1.71 18.26 3.81
C ALA A 79 -3.09 18.13 4.49
N GLY A 80 -3.16 17.87 5.79
CA GLY A 80 -4.39 17.75 6.58
C GLY A 80 -4.95 16.33 6.75
N GLY A 81 -4.18 15.30 6.36
CA GLY A 81 -4.57 13.89 6.52
C GLY A 81 -3.83 13.19 7.66
N PHE A 82 -4.04 11.89 7.76
CA PHE A 82 -3.38 11.07 8.76
C PHE A 82 -3.17 9.63 8.27
N ILE A 83 -2.04 9.00 8.66
CA ILE A 83 -1.76 7.58 8.50
C ILE A 83 -1.80 6.93 9.88
N ASP A 84 -2.69 5.96 10.08
CA ASP A 84 -2.91 5.31 11.38
C ASP A 84 -1.81 4.30 11.75
N GLY A 85 -1.04 3.84 10.77
CA GLY A 85 0.11 2.98 11.00
C GLY A 85 0.81 2.56 9.71
N ILE A 86 2.12 2.31 9.82
CA ILE A 86 2.94 1.77 8.74
C ILE A 86 3.55 0.46 9.22
N PHE A 87 3.21 -0.62 8.53
CA PHE A 87 3.64 -1.98 8.82
C PHE A 87 4.53 -2.48 7.68
N TYR A 88 5.63 -3.10 8.00
CA TYR A 88 6.56 -3.56 6.98
C TYR A 88 7.17 -4.92 7.27
N CYS A 89 7.49 -5.64 6.22
CA CYS A 89 8.25 -6.87 6.30
C CYS A 89 9.71 -6.59 5.93
N PRO A 90 10.67 -6.75 6.87
CA PRO A 90 12.08 -6.51 6.59
C PRO A 90 12.79 -7.66 5.89
N HIS A 91 12.17 -8.85 5.82
CA HIS A 91 12.81 -10.11 5.48
C HIS A 91 13.10 -10.26 4.00
N HIS A 92 14.19 -10.97 3.70
CA HIS A 92 14.49 -11.45 2.35
C HIS A 92 13.44 -12.48 1.88
N PRO A 93 13.12 -12.55 0.56
CA PRO A 93 12.16 -13.52 0.04
C PRO A 93 12.41 -14.98 0.45
N ASN A 94 13.68 -15.35 0.64
CA ASN A 94 14.10 -16.74 0.96
C ASN A 94 14.08 -17.06 2.46
N GLU A 95 13.76 -16.11 3.34
CA GLU A 95 13.74 -16.33 4.79
C GLU A 95 12.49 -17.07 5.30
N GLY A 96 11.48 -17.22 4.44
CA GLY A 96 10.29 -18.00 4.78
C GLY A 96 9.37 -17.41 5.85
N CYS A 97 9.53 -16.12 6.21
CA CYS A 97 8.71 -15.46 7.23
C CYS A 97 7.20 -15.49 6.89
N SER A 98 6.35 -15.27 7.88
CA SER A 98 4.89 -15.19 7.71
C SER A 98 4.41 -13.81 7.23
N CYS A 99 5.19 -12.74 7.48
CA CYS A 99 4.75 -11.37 7.25
C CYS A 99 4.90 -10.90 5.80
N ARG A 100 5.83 -11.48 5.02
CA ARG A 100 6.09 -11.02 3.65
C ARG A 100 4.92 -11.34 2.72
N LYS A 101 4.32 -10.30 2.10
CA LYS A 101 3.35 -10.47 1.01
C LYS A 101 3.92 -11.37 -0.09
N PRO A 102 3.21 -12.41 -0.59
CA PRO A 102 1.75 -12.59 -0.53
C PRO A 102 1.20 -13.28 0.73
N LYS A 103 2.00 -13.55 1.76
CA LYS A 103 1.49 -14.07 3.03
C LYS A 103 0.78 -12.98 3.83
N THR A 104 -0.05 -13.39 4.78
CA THR A 104 -1.02 -12.53 5.49
C THR A 104 -0.52 -11.92 6.78
N GLY A 105 0.67 -12.28 7.25
CA GLY A 105 1.14 -11.91 8.59
C GLY A 105 1.22 -10.41 8.87
N LEU A 106 1.46 -9.55 7.85
CA LEU A 106 1.34 -8.09 8.05
C LEU A 106 -0.09 -7.66 8.37
N LEU A 107 -1.10 -8.27 7.72
CA LEU A 107 -2.50 -7.94 7.98
C LEU A 107 -2.95 -8.44 9.35
N GLU A 108 -2.45 -9.60 9.78
CA GLU A 108 -2.66 -10.12 11.13
C GLU A 108 -2.06 -9.18 12.19
N GLN A 109 -0.86 -8.64 11.92
CA GLN A 109 -0.21 -7.66 12.78
C GLN A 109 -1.04 -6.37 12.88
N ILE A 110 -1.53 -5.85 11.75
CA ILE A 110 -2.42 -4.67 11.72
C ILE A 110 -3.67 -4.90 12.57
N GLU A 111 -4.36 -6.04 12.41
CA GLU A 111 -5.55 -6.35 13.21
C GLU A 111 -5.25 -6.36 14.70
N ASN A 112 -4.12 -6.96 15.09
CA ASN A 112 -3.72 -7.07 16.50
C ASN A 112 -3.34 -5.71 17.10
N GLU A 113 -2.49 -4.93 16.43
CA GLU A 113 -2.00 -3.65 16.96
C GLU A 113 -3.08 -2.57 16.99
N LEU A 114 -3.93 -2.52 15.96
CA LEU A 114 -5.00 -1.53 15.88
C LEU A 114 -6.33 -2.02 16.50
N SER A 115 -6.37 -3.23 17.05
CA SER A 115 -7.58 -3.85 17.61
C SER A 115 -8.78 -3.74 16.66
N CYS A 116 -8.58 -4.11 15.40
CA CYS A 116 -9.54 -3.93 14.31
C CYS A 116 -9.79 -5.24 13.55
N LYS A 117 -10.68 -5.20 12.54
CA LYS A 117 -10.91 -6.26 11.58
C LYS A 117 -10.76 -5.73 10.16
N LEU A 118 -9.96 -6.42 9.35
CA LEU A 118 -9.67 -6.06 7.96
C LEU A 118 -10.52 -6.83 6.95
N TYR A 119 -11.24 -7.87 7.39
CA TYR A 119 -12.14 -8.61 6.49
C TYR A 119 -13.12 -7.66 5.81
N GLY A 120 -13.16 -7.69 4.46
CA GLY A 120 -13.99 -6.81 3.65
C GLY A 120 -13.46 -5.37 3.48
N SER A 121 -12.32 -5.01 4.09
CA SER A 121 -11.65 -3.73 3.89
C SER A 121 -10.96 -3.67 2.51
N TYR A 122 -10.78 -2.48 1.95
CA TYR A 122 -10.02 -2.32 0.72
C TYR A 122 -8.54 -2.51 0.94
N PHE A 123 -7.88 -3.16 -0.02
CA PHE A 123 -6.42 -3.22 -0.10
C PHE A 123 -5.99 -2.75 -1.49
N VAL A 124 -5.30 -1.62 -1.56
CA VAL A 124 -4.78 -1.04 -2.80
C VAL A 124 -3.32 -1.42 -2.97
N GLY A 125 -3.00 -2.05 -4.09
CA GLY A 125 -1.64 -2.46 -4.43
C GLY A 125 -1.35 -2.32 -5.91
N ASP A 126 -0.08 -2.43 -6.28
CA ASP A 126 0.40 -2.42 -7.67
C ASP A 126 0.88 -3.81 -8.14
N SER A 127 1.03 -4.75 -7.23
CA SER A 127 1.67 -6.04 -7.51
C SER A 127 0.74 -7.23 -7.31
N LEU A 128 1.04 -8.32 -7.99
CA LEU A 128 0.33 -9.59 -7.81
C LEU A 128 0.32 -10.06 -6.35
N LYS A 129 1.40 -9.76 -5.60
CA LYS A 129 1.52 -10.14 -4.18
C LYS A 129 0.48 -9.41 -3.32
N ASP A 130 0.16 -8.17 -3.62
CA ASP A 130 -0.86 -7.39 -2.92
C ASP A 130 -2.24 -7.98 -3.15
N ILE A 131 -2.55 -8.28 -4.40
CA ILE A 131 -3.82 -8.93 -4.78
C ILE A 131 -3.97 -10.27 -4.08
N GLN A 132 -2.94 -11.11 -4.10
CA GLN A 132 -2.94 -12.41 -3.43
C GLN A 132 -3.10 -12.28 -1.92
N THR A 133 -2.40 -11.33 -1.29
CA THR A 133 -2.53 -11.08 0.16
C THR A 133 -3.95 -10.65 0.50
N ALA A 134 -4.51 -9.71 -0.26
CA ALA A 134 -5.86 -9.20 -0.05
C ALA A 134 -6.90 -10.32 -0.14
N LEU A 135 -6.86 -11.11 -1.21
CA LEU A 135 -7.79 -12.23 -1.41
C LEU A 135 -7.65 -13.29 -0.33
N ALA A 136 -6.41 -13.68 0.03
CA ALA A 136 -6.15 -14.69 1.05
C ALA A 136 -6.64 -14.27 2.44
N PHE A 137 -6.64 -12.97 2.74
CA PHE A 137 -7.11 -12.43 4.02
C PHE A 137 -8.61 -12.11 4.05
N GLY A 138 -9.26 -12.08 2.87
CA GLY A 138 -10.67 -11.69 2.73
C GLY A 138 -10.87 -10.17 2.63
N CYS A 139 -9.83 -9.43 2.25
CA CYS A 139 -9.92 -8.03 1.84
C CYS A 139 -10.43 -7.90 0.39
N LYS A 140 -10.85 -6.70 0.02
CA LYS A 140 -11.24 -6.34 -1.35
C LYS A 140 -10.04 -5.74 -2.08
N PRO A 141 -9.38 -6.48 -2.99
CA PRO A 141 -8.24 -5.97 -3.72
C PRO A 141 -8.64 -4.88 -4.71
N ILE A 142 -7.79 -3.88 -4.84
CA ILE A 142 -7.83 -2.87 -5.89
C ILE A 142 -6.42 -2.77 -6.48
N LEU A 143 -6.30 -2.89 -7.81
CA LEU A 143 -5.05 -2.72 -8.51
C LEU A 143 -4.92 -1.28 -9.01
N VAL A 144 -3.74 -0.68 -8.84
CA VAL A 144 -3.37 0.56 -9.53
C VAL A 144 -2.30 0.29 -10.58
N ARG A 145 -2.34 1.00 -11.72
CA ARG A 145 -1.43 0.80 -12.85
C ARG A 145 -0.04 1.39 -12.63
N THR A 146 0.10 2.27 -11.64
CA THR A 146 1.41 2.79 -11.21
C THR A 146 2.33 1.67 -10.75
N GLY A 147 3.63 1.94 -10.60
CA GLY A 147 4.61 0.93 -10.23
C GLY A 147 4.64 -0.25 -11.18
N LYS A 148 4.34 -1.45 -10.68
CA LYS A 148 4.26 -2.71 -11.44
C LYS A 148 2.86 -3.01 -11.97
N GLY A 149 1.89 -2.14 -11.70
CA GLY A 149 0.49 -2.43 -11.91
C GLY A 149 0.10 -2.76 -13.34
N SER A 150 0.66 -2.08 -14.33
CA SER A 150 0.37 -2.39 -15.75
C SER A 150 0.82 -3.80 -16.16
N ILE A 151 1.91 -4.30 -15.58
CA ILE A 151 2.38 -5.68 -15.81
C ILE A 151 1.49 -6.66 -15.03
N THR A 152 1.13 -6.28 -13.81
CA THR A 152 0.24 -7.08 -12.95
C THR A 152 -1.15 -7.25 -13.57
N GLU A 153 -1.71 -6.19 -14.18
CA GLU A 153 -2.99 -6.23 -14.89
C GLU A 153 -3.03 -7.33 -15.96
N GLN A 154 -1.96 -7.46 -16.74
CA GLN A 154 -1.86 -8.51 -17.75
C GLN A 154 -1.85 -9.92 -17.13
N SER A 155 -1.23 -10.06 -15.96
CA SER A 155 -1.12 -11.33 -15.26
C SER A 155 -2.44 -11.75 -14.61
N ILE A 156 -3.18 -10.82 -14.01
CA ILE A 156 -4.43 -11.14 -13.31
C ILE A 156 -5.60 -11.44 -14.25
N SER A 157 -5.63 -10.82 -15.44
CA SER A 157 -6.68 -11.03 -16.44
C SER A 157 -6.84 -12.48 -16.87
N ASN A 158 -5.79 -13.27 -16.71
CA ASN A 158 -5.78 -14.68 -17.11
C ASN A 158 -5.86 -15.66 -15.91
N THR A 159 -5.85 -15.17 -14.68
CA THR A 159 -5.63 -16.02 -13.50
C THR A 159 -6.79 -16.00 -12.52
N TYR A 160 -7.56 -14.91 -12.47
CA TYR A 160 -8.61 -14.73 -11.45
C TYR A 160 -9.99 -14.60 -12.09
N ASP A 161 -10.94 -15.44 -11.67
CA ASP A 161 -12.37 -15.31 -12.02
C ASP A 161 -13.04 -14.16 -11.24
N ALA A 162 -12.43 -13.66 -10.19
CA ALA A 162 -12.95 -12.55 -9.40
C ALA A 162 -12.69 -11.21 -10.10
N PHE A 163 -13.71 -10.36 -10.14
CA PHE A 163 -13.56 -8.99 -10.63
C PHE A 163 -12.69 -8.19 -9.67
N ILE A 164 -11.51 -7.77 -10.12
CA ILE A 164 -10.58 -6.90 -9.41
C ILE A 164 -10.67 -5.52 -10.05
N PRO A 165 -11.17 -4.49 -9.32
CA PRO A 165 -11.15 -3.12 -9.82
C PRO A 165 -9.74 -2.65 -10.14
N ILE A 166 -9.56 -1.98 -11.28
CA ILE A 166 -8.27 -1.47 -11.75
C ILE A 166 -8.41 0.02 -12.01
N HIS A 167 -7.47 0.80 -11.47
CA HIS A 167 -7.43 2.26 -11.63
C HIS A 167 -6.04 2.69 -12.08
N ASP A 168 -5.93 3.89 -12.68
CA ASP A 168 -4.64 4.37 -13.17
C ASP A 168 -3.66 4.66 -12.03
N ASP A 169 -4.16 5.17 -10.90
CA ASP A 169 -3.38 5.52 -9.71
C ASP A 169 -4.23 5.49 -8.43
N LEU A 170 -3.60 5.81 -7.30
CA LEU A 170 -4.29 5.87 -6.01
C LEU A 170 -5.37 6.94 -5.97
N ALA A 171 -5.17 8.08 -6.65
CA ALA A 171 -6.15 9.18 -6.65
C ALA A 171 -7.46 8.75 -7.32
N ASN A 172 -7.37 8.04 -8.45
CA ASN A 172 -8.52 7.47 -9.16
C ASN A 172 -9.19 6.35 -8.36
N ALA A 173 -8.39 5.47 -7.74
CA ALA A 173 -8.92 4.43 -6.87
C ALA A 173 -9.74 5.01 -5.70
N VAL A 174 -9.22 6.07 -5.05
CA VAL A 174 -9.90 6.75 -3.95
C VAL A 174 -11.14 7.49 -4.42
N SER A 175 -11.14 8.14 -5.61
CA SER A 175 -12.34 8.72 -6.21
C SER A 175 -13.45 7.68 -6.34
N SER A 176 -13.11 6.51 -6.87
CA SER A 176 -14.06 5.40 -7.01
C SER A 176 -14.58 4.88 -5.66
N ILE A 177 -13.69 4.68 -4.67
CA ILE A 177 -14.07 4.21 -3.31
C ILE A 177 -15.04 5.20 -2.65
N LEU A 178 -14.83 6.50 -2.83
CA LEU A 178 -15.65 7.56 -2.23
C LEU A 178 -16.90 7.88 -3.02
N GLY A 179 -17.12 7.24 -4.19
CA GLY A 179 -18.26 7.50 -5.07
C GLY A 179 -18.23 8.89 -5.73
N LEU A 180 -17.04 9.49 -5.83
CA LEU A 180 -16.84 10.76 -6.49
C LEU A 180 -16.65 10.49 -8.00
N ARG A 181 -17.43 11.15 -8.84
CA ARG A 181 -17.18 11.11 -10.28
C ARG A 181 -15.94 11.93 -10.58
N ASP A 182 -15.05 11.40 -11.43
CA ASP A 182 -13.98 12.20 -12.01
C ASP A 182 -14.65 13.28 -12.89
N ASP A 183 -14.72 14.49 -12.38
CA ASP A 183 -15.04 15.65 -13.20
C ASP A 183 -13.82 15.89 -14.10
N SER A 184 -13.94 15.42 -15.33
CA SER A 184 -12.96 15.55 -16.42
C SER A 184 -12.80 16.99 -16.86
#